data_6e8aaf62cfc5a8ce4ec195694561c7ce
#
_entry.id   6e8aaf62cfc5a8ce4ec195694561c7ce
#
_cell.length_a   1.000
_cell.length_b   1.000
_cell.length_c   1.000
_cell.angle_alpha   90.00
_cell.angle_beta   90.00
_cell.angle_gamma   90.00
#
_symmetry.space_group_name_H-M   'P 1'
#
loop_
_entity.id
_entity.type
_entity.pdbx_description
1 polymer ?
#
loop_
_entity_poly.entity_id
_entity_poly.type
_entity_poly.pdbx_seq_one_letter_code
_entity_poly.pdbx_strand_id
1 'polypeptide(L)'
;MSDARSSILASLRASRDAHPVETVASDFTVLREKRWGPAERLERVKRMMEAVHTEFVDATEQDWPAVVQAFLKDAGAKTVLYAPATEAGARLESSWADGGPELVRYDRPVDEFKEEMFTGIDAGITQTLGAIADTGSLVLWPSADEPRLLSLVPHIHIALLKADALYDTFWQVMTENRWAEGMPTNALLISGPSKTADIEQTLAYGVHGPKRLIVVVIR
;
A
#
# COMPACT_ATOMS: atom_id res chain seq x y z
N MET A 1 -5.31 40.43 9.90
CA MET A 1 -4.75 39.05 9.88
C MET A 1 -3.59 38.86 8.88
N SER A 2 -3.42 39.71 7.85
CA SER A 2 -2.28 39.64 6.92
C SER A 2 -0.94 40.05 7.52
N ASP A 3 -0.97 40.88 8.56
CA ASP A 3 0.24 41.47 9.18
C ASP A 3 1.08 40.44 9.96
N ALA A 4 0.46 39.60 10.77
CA ALA A 4 1.17 38.56 11.54
C ALA A 4 1.92 37.57 10.68
N ARG A 5 1.30 37.07 9.59
CA ARG A 5 1.95 36.15 8.63
C ARG A 5 3.15 36.81 7.96
N SER A 6 2.98 38.05 7.52
CA SER A 6 4.05 38.83 6.87
C SER A 6 5.22 39.08 7.81
N SER A 7 4.93 39.43 9.07
CA SER A 7 5.94 39.65 10.13
C SER A 7 6.72 38.34 10.42
N ILE A 8 6.03 37.22 10.59
CA ILE A 8 6.66 35.90 10.84
C ILE A 8 7.57 35.51 9.66
N LEU A 9 7.07 35.62 8.43
CA LEU A 9 7.87 35.31 7.27
C LEU A 9 9.06 36.22 7.07
N ALA A 10 8.92 37.52 7.38
CA ALA A 10 10.04 38.48 7.35
C ALA A 10 11.11 38.12 8.39
N SER A 11 10.71 37.78 9.62
CA SER A 11 11.63 37.33 10.67
C SER A 11 12.37 36.04 10.29
N LEU A 12 11.67 35.04 9.75
CA LEU A 12 12.28 33.79 9.30
C LEU A 12 13.29 34.00 8.15
N ARG A 13 12.95 34.89 7.20
CA ARG A 13 13.86 35.23 6.11
C ARG A 13 15.11 35.96 6.60
N ALA A 14 14.92 36.93 7.48
CA ALA A 14 16.04 37.68 8.11
C ALA A 14 16.96 36.72 8.89
N SER A 15 16.40 35.80 9.66
CA SER A 15 17.18 34.79 10.39
C SER A 15 17.96 33.84 9.44
N ARG A 16 17.33 33.37 8.38
CA ARG A 16 18.00 32.54 7.33
C ARG A 16 19.15 33.30 6.69
N ASP A 17 18.93 34.57 6.34
CA ASP A 17 19.91 35.37 5.61
C ASP A 17 21.09 35.80 6.53
N ALA A 18 20.82 35.96 7.83
CA ALA A 18 21.86 36.24 8.84
C ALA A 18 22.69 34.98 9.18
N HIS A 19 22.11 33.78 9.04
CA HIS A 19 22.76 32.50 9.34
C HIS A 19 22.61 31.55 8.14
N PRO A 20 23.33 31.79 7.01
CA PRO A 20 23.27 30.94 5.86
C PRO A 20 23.78 29.55 6.20
N VAL A 21 22.92 28.56 6.02
CA VAL A 21 23.29 27.15 6.17
C VAL A 21 23.88 26.67 4.85
N GLU A 22 25.11 26.18 4.91
CA GLU A 22 25.74 25.57 3.76
C GLU A 22 24.92 24.32 3.34
N THR A 23 24.43 24.30 2.12
CA THR A 23 23.67 23.15 1.60
C THR A 23 24.65 21.99 1.36
N VAL A 24 24.63 21.01 2.23
CA VAL A 24 25.35 19.75 2.01
C VAL A 24 24.66 19.00 0.88
N ALA A 25 25.41 18.65 -0.16
CA ALA A 25 24.89 17.80 -1.22
C ALA A 25 24.46 16.44 -0.67
N SER A 26 23.23 16.00 -1.01
CA SER A 26 22.75 14.68 -0.60
C SER A 26 23.57 13.57 -1.28
N ASP A 27 24.12 12.66 -0.50
CA ASP A 27 24.84 11.48 -1.00
C ASP A 27 23.91 10.26 -0.95
N PHE A 28 23.54 9.76 -2.12
CA PHE A 28 22.72 8.56 -2.29
C PHE A 28 23.53 7.34 -2.75
N THR A 29 24.87 7.38 -2.67
CA THR A 29 25.77 6.33 -3.15
C THR A 29 25.40 4.98 -2.55
N VAL A 30 25.23 4.89 -1.23
CA VAL A 30 24.88 3.65 -0.53
C VAL A 30 23.57 3.05 -1.05
N LEU A 31 22.57 3.88 -1.37
CA LEU A 31 21.29 3.40 -1.91
C LEU A 31 21.40 2.98 -3.37
N ARG A 32 22.28 3.62 -4.14
CA ARG A 32 22.51 3.30 -5.56
C ARG A 32 23.32 2.02 -5.74
N GLU A 33 24.16 1.67 -4.78
CA GLU A 33 24.98 0.46 -4.79
C GLU A 33 24.19 -0.80 -4.45
N LYS A 34 23.07 -0.68 -3.71
CA LYS A 34 22.22 -1.82 -3.40
C LYS A 34 21.53 -2.32 -4.67
N ARG A 35 21.88 -3.53 -5.10
CA ARG A 35 21.34 -4.20 -6.28
C ARG A 35 21.12 -5.67 -6.03
N TRP A 36 19.99 -6.17 -6.51
CA TRP A 36 19.66 -7.60 -6.45
C TRP A 36 19.08 -8.05 -7.80
N GLY A 37 19.29 -9.29 -8.14
CA GLY A 37 18.63 -9.90 -9.32
C GLY A 37 17.11 -10.01 -9.11
N PRO A 38 16.31 -10.12 -10.19
CA PRO A 38 14.84 -10.15 -10.09
C PRO A 38 14.32 -11.24 -9.14
N ALA A 39 14.85 -12.46 -9.23
CA ALA A 39 14.47 -13.57 -8.35
C ALA A 39 14.84 -13.26 -6.87
N GLU A 40 16.03 -12.71 -6.63
CA GLU A 40 16.49 -12.36 -5.30
C GLU A 40 15.66 -11.23 -4.68
N ARG A 41 15.21 -10.24 -5.47
CA ARG A 41 14.32 -9.18 -4.99
C ARG A 41 13.03 -9.77 -4.41
N LEU A 42 12.39 -10.68 -5.15
CA LEU A 42 11.15 -11.32 -4.69
C LEU A 42 11.37 -12.15 -3.43
N GLU A 43 12.43 -12.94 -3.38
CA GLU A 43 12.78 -13.74 -2.20
C GLU A 43 13.03 -12.85 -0.97
N ARG A 44 13.71 -11.73 -1.14
CA ARG A 44 13.94 -10.77 -0.06
C ARG A 44 12.65 -10.15 0.44
N VAL A 45 11.78 -9.70 -0.47
CA VAL A 45 10.45 -9.15 -0.13
C VAL A 45 9.66 -10.19 0.66
N LYS A 46 9.52 -11.42 0.15
CA LYS A 46 8.81 -12.50 0.83
C LYS A 46 9.37 -12.75 2.22
N ARG A 47 10.67 -13.02 2.33
CA ARG A 47 11.32 -13.31 3.62
C ARG A 47 11.09 -12.22 4.68
N MET A 48 11.21 -10.95 4.30
CA MET A 48 11.07 -9.84 5.26
C MET A 48 9.64 -9.62 5.67
N MET A 49 8.70 -9.74 4.75
CA MET A 49 7.28 -9.55 5.03
C MET A 49 6.66 -10.74 5.75
N GLU A 50 7.08 -11.98 5.45
CA GLU A 50 6.67 -13.19 6.19
C GLU A 50 7.13 -13.16 7.66
N ALA A 51 8.31 -12.57 7.92
CA ALA A 51 8.80 -12.37 9.29
C ALA A 51 7.89 -11.47 10.15
N VAL A 52 7.02 -10.68 9.52
CA VAL A 52 6.01 -9.85 10.17
C VAL A 52 4.57 -10.29 9.83
N HIS A 53 4.41 -11.58 9.51
CA HIS A 53 3.12 -12.25 9.31
C HIS A 53 2.34 -11.86 8.04
N THR A 54 3.01 -11.42 7.00
CA THR A 54 2.39 -11.31 5.67
C THR A 54 2.30 -12.70 5.04
N GLU A 55 1.19 -12.97 4.38
CA GLU A 55 0.97 -14.20 3.63
C GLU A 55 1.19 -13.97 2.14
N PHE A 56 1.76 -14.94 1.43
CA PHE A 56 1.98 -14.87 -0.01
C PHE A 56 1.27 -16.00 -0.74
N VAL A 57 0.64 -15.66 -1.86
CA VAL A 57 -0.01 -16.60 -2.77
C VAL A 57 0.47 -16.30 -4.19
N ASP A 58 0.94 -17.32 -4.90
CA ASP A 58 1.33 -17.15 -6.29
C ASP A 58 0.12 -17.37 -7.21
N ALA A 59 0.00 -16.55 -8.25
CA ALA A 59 -1.05 -16.62 -9.26
C ALA A 59 -0.52 -16.19 -10.63
N THR A 60 -1.32 -16.41 -11.66
CA THR A 60 -1.09 -15.89 -13.01
C THR A 60 -2.03 -14.74 -13.34
N GLU A 61 -1.73 -14.00 -14.42
CA GLU A 61 -2.64 -12.95 -14.93
C GLU A 61 -4.05 -13.51 -15.24
N GLN A 62 -4.17 -14.79 -15.58
CA GLN A 62 -5.44 -15.40 -15.93
C GLN A 62 -6.26 -15.85 -14.72
N ASP A 63 -5.63 -16.36 -13.67
CA ASP A 63 -6.30 -17.08 -12.58
C ASP A 63 -6.34 -16.34 -11.24
N TRP A 64 -5.63 -15.20 -11.08
CA TRP A 64 -5.57 -14.51 -9.82
C TRP A 64 -6.96 -14.17 -9.19
N PRO A 65 -8.04 -13.86 -9.96
CA PRO A 65 -9.35 -13.62 -9.35
C PRO A 65 -9.91 -14.89 -8.69
N ALA A 66 -9.74 -16.05 -9.34
CA ALA A 66 -10.18 -17.33 -8.79
C ALA A 66 -9.35 -17.74 -7.56
N VAL A 67 -8.04 -17.49 -7.58
CA VAL A 67 -7.13 -17.71 -6.43
C VAL A 67 -7.54 -16.85 -5.24
N VAL A 68 -7.80 -15.57 -5.46
CA VAL A 68 -8.28 -14.63 -4.41
C VAL A 68 -9.63 -15.09 -3.87
N GLN A 69 -10.58 -15.46 -4.74
CA GLN A 69 -11.89 -15.93 -4.34
C GLN A 69 -11.83 -17.19 -3.47
N ALA A 70 -11.02 -18.18 -3.88
CA ALA A 70 -10.80 -19.39 -3.10
C ALA A 70 -10.21 -19.08 -1.72
N PHE A 71 -9.16 -18.26 -1.69
CA PHE A 71 -8.53 -17.83 -0.43
C PHE A 71 -9.52 -17.15 0.52
N LEU A 72 -10.30 -16.20 0.02
CA LEU A 72 -11.26 -15.46 0.83
C LEU A 72 -12.41 -16.34 1.35
N LYS A 73 -12.85 -17.30 0.54
CA LYS A 73 -13.84 -18.32 0.92
C LYS A 73 -13.31 -19.19 2.06
N ASP A 74 -12.07 -19.65 1.96
CA ASP A 74 -11.43 -20.46 3.01
C ASP A 74 -11.19 -19.64 4.30
N ALA A 75 -10.94 -18.33 4.15
CA ALA A 75 -10.84 -17.40 5.28
C ALA A 75 -12.19 -17.06 5.91
N GLY A 76 -13.32 -17.50 5.33
CA GLY A 76 -14.67 -17.22 5.81
C GLY A 76 -15.15 -15.78 5.56
N ALA A 77 -14.47 -15.03 4.65
CA ALA A 77 -14.90 -13.70 4.24
C ALA A 77 -16.22 -13.77 3.47
N LYS A 78 -17.13 -12.85 3.74
CA LYS A 78 -18.44 -12.76 3.09
C LYS A 78 -18.51 -11.60 2.10
N THR A 79 -17.72 -10.57 2.30
CA THR A 79 -17.75 -9.32 1.54
C THR A 79 -16.34 -8.89 1.15
N VAL A 80 -16.22 -8.33 -0.06
CA VAL A 80 -14.94 -7.86 -0.62
C VAL A 80 -15.13 -6.49 -1.24
N LEU A 81 -14.49 -5.48 -0.69
CA LEU A 81 -14.47 -4.12 -1.22
C LEU A 81 -13.40 -4.00 -2.32
N TYR A 82 -13.75 -3.47 -3.46
CA TYR A 82 -12.84 -3.27 -4.58
C TYR A 82 -13.11 -1.97 -5.33
N ALA A 83 -12.15 -1.53 -6.11
CA ALA A 83 -12.18 -0.31 -6.92
C ALA A 83 -12.62 -0.63 -8.36
N PRO A 84 -13.89 -0.38 -8.75
CA PRO A 84 -14.43 -0.81 -10.04
C PRO A 84 -13.83 -0.08 -11.26
N ALA A 85 -13.33 1.14 -11.07
CA ALA A 85 -12.74 1.94 -12.15
C ALA A 85 -11.30 1.51 -12.51
N THR A 86 -10.71 0.54 -11.81
CA THR A 86 -9.36 0.03 -12.06
C THR A 86 -9.37 -1.17 -13.00
N GLU A 87 -8.20 -1.50 -13.59
CA GLU A 87 -8.02 -2.71 -14.38
C GLU A 87 -8.34 -3.98 -13.56
N ALA A 88 -7.88 -4.02 -12.32
CA ALA A 88 -8.16 -5.12 -11.40
C ALA A 88 -9.67 -5.23 -11.09
N GLY A 89 -10.35 -4.10 -10.90
CA GLY A 89 -11.80 -4.08 -10.67
C GLY A 89 -12.59 -4.63 -11.84
N ALA A 90 -12.29 -4.19 -13.06
CA ALA A 90 -12.90 -4.72 -14.27
C ALA A 90 -12.65 -6.23 -14.45
N ARG A 91 -11.46 -6.70 -14.08
CA ARG A 91 -11.11 -8.11 -14.12
C ARG A 91 -11.89 -8.92 -13.08
N LEU A 92 -12.08 -8.40 -11.86
CA LEU A 92 -12.91 -9.02 -10.84
C LEU A 92 -14.35 -9.18 -11.33
N GLU A 93 -14.97 -8.09 -11.83
CA GLU A 93 -16.34 -8.12 -12.32
C GLU A 93 -16.58 -9.14 -13.43
N SER A 94 -15.60 -9.29 -14.32
CA SER A 94 -15.71 -10.21 -15.48
C SER A 94 -15.43 -11.68 -15.15
N SER A 95 -14.77 -11.99 -14.03
CA SER A 95 -14.26 -13.34 -13.73
C SER A 95 -14.67 -13.88 -12.36
N TRP A 96 -15.38 -13.09 -11.53
CA TRP A 96 -15.81 -13.54 -10.21
C TRP A 96 -16.92 -14.56 -10.33
N ALA A 97 -16.69 -15.76 -9.81
CA ALA A 97 -17.65 -16.84 -9.93
C ALA A 97 -18.73 -16.79 -8.83
N ASP A 98 -19.89 -17.37 -9.13
CA ASP A 98 -20.97 -17.50 -8.19
C ASP A 98 -20.56 -18.31 -6.93
N GLY A 99 -21.15 -17.94 -5.79
CA GLY A 99 -20.91 -18.62 -4.50
C GLY A 99 -19.60 -18.23 -3.81
N GLY A 100 -18.91 -17.21 -4.30
CA GLY A 100 -17.82 -16.52 -3.59
C GLY A 100 -18.33 -15.42 -2.65
N PRO A 101 -17.43 -14.72 -1.95
CA PRO A 101 -17.76 -13.49 -1.24
C PRO A 101 -18.44 -12.47 -2.15
N GLU A 102 -19.34 -11.67 -1.61
CA GLU A 102 -19.99 -10.59 -2.33
C GLU A 102 -19.00 -9.50 -2.70
N LEU A 103 -18.99 -9.08 -3.98
CA LEU A 103 -18.18 -7.94 -4.44
C LEU A 103 -18.92 -6.64 -4.13
N VAL A 104 -18.33 -5.81 -3.27
CA VAL A 104 -18.85 -4.49 -2.91
C VAL A 104 -18.03 -3.43 -3.65
N ARG A 105 -18.69 -2.55 -4.37
CA ARG A 105 -18.04 -1.49 -5.18
C ARG A 105 -17.66 -0.29 -4.32
N TYR A 106 -16.44 0.21 -4.45
CA TYR A 106 -16.07 1.51 -3.93
C TYR A 106 -16.28 2.58 -5.02
N ASP A 107 -17.51 2.98 -5.26
CA ASP A 107 -17.91 3.90 -6.33
C ASP A 107 -18.73 5.11 -5.82
N ARG A 108 -18.70 5.35 -4.52
CA ARG A 108 -19.45 6.43 -3.84
C ARG A 108 -18.57 7.09 -2.75
N PRO A 109 -18.89 8.33 -2.34
CA PRO A 109 -18.20 9.00 -1.26
C PRO A 109 -18.24 8.19 0.05
N VAL A 110 -17.16 8.21 0.81
CA VAL A 110 -17.03 7.43 2.05
C VAL A 110 -18.12 7.77 3.08
N ASP A 111 -18.57 8.99 3.12
CA ASP A 111 -19.60 9.44 4.06
C ASP A 111 -20.95 8.75 3.83
N GLU A 112 -21.22 8.26 2.62
CA GLU A 112 -22.47 7.57 2.27
C GLU A 112 -22.48 6.10 2.68
N PHE A 113 -21.31 5.48 2.94
CA PHE A 113 -21.22 4.06 3.31
C PHE A 113 -20.17 3.75 4.39
N LYS A 114 -19.80 4.76 5.17
CA LYS A 114 -18.79 4.63 6.22
C LYS A 114 -19.11 3.53 7.21
N GLU A 115 -20.34 3.44 7.69
CA GLU A 115 -20.76 2.41 8.64
C GLU A 115 -20.62 1.01 8.03
N GLU A 116 -21.10 0.81 6.81
CA GLU A 116 -20.96 -0.45 6.07
C GLU A 116 -19.48 -0.83 5.89
N MET A 117 -18.63 0.14 5.53
CA MET A 117 -17.19 -0.08 5.34
C MET A 117 -16.50 -0.59 6.61
N PHE A 118 -16.86 -0.05 7.77
CA PHE A 118 -16.22 -0.41 9.04
C PHE A 118 -16.80 -1.66 9.70
N THR A 119 -18.05 -2.04 9.41
CA THR A 119 -18.74 -3.13 10.10
C THR A 119 -19.14 -4.28 9.20
N GLY A 120 -19.27 -4.04 7.90
CA GLY A 120 -19.82 -5.00 6.93
C GLY A 120 -18.82 -5.49 5.88
N ILE A 121 -17.60 -4.94 5.84
CA ILE A 121 -16.58 -5.33 4.85
C ILE A 121 -15.49 -6.18 5.51
N ASP A 122 -15.35 -7.42 5.04
CA ASP A 122 -14.35 -8.35 5.54
C ASP A 122 -12.98 -8.16 4.88
N ALA A 123 -12.95 -7.95 3.57
CA ALA A 123 -11.72 -7.81 2.82
C ALA A 123 -11.72 -6.61 1.87
N GLY A 124 -10.53 -6.07 1.57
CA GLY A 124 -10.31 -5.06 0.55
C GLY A 124 -9.21 -5.51 -0.41
N ILE A 125 -9.39 -5.23 -1.69
CA ILE A 125 -8.40 -5.54 -2.73
C ILE A 125 -7.82 -4.25 -3.27
N THR A 126 -6.47 -4.19 -3.37
CA THR A 126 -5.77 -3.08 -4.01
C THR A 126 -4.70 -3.59 -4.96
N GLN A 127 -4.38 -2.78 -5.94
CA GLN A 127 -3.17 -2.92 -6.73
C GLN A 127 -1.97 -2.34 -5.97
N THR A 128 -0.77 -2.72 -6.36
CA THR A 128 0.48 -2.13 -5.88
C THR A 128 1.24 -1.50 -7.06
N LEU A 129 1.94 -0.40 -6.80
CA LEU A 129 2.94 0.14 -7.71
C LEU A 129 4.15 -0.81 -7.83
N GLY A 130 4.35 -1.65 -6.82
CA GLY A 130 5.40 -2.64 -6.74
C GLY A 130 5.84 -2.92 -5.30
N ALA A 131 7.01 -3.55 -5.15
CA ALA A 131 7.59 -3.83 -3.84
C ALA A 131 9.08 -3.51 -3.78
N ILE A 132 9.58 -3.22 -2.58
CA ILE A 132 10.96 -2.78 -2.30
C ILE A 132 11.72 -3.92 -1.61
N ALA A 133 12.78 -4.41 -2.25
CA ALA A 133 13.59 -5.51 -1.73
C ALA A 133 14.42 -5.15 -0.48
N ASP A 134 14.86 -3.90 -0.38
CA ASP A 134 15.67 -3.42 0.76
C ASP A 134 14.89 -3.42 2.08
N THR A 135 13.60 -3.12 2.04
CA THR A 135 12.76 -2.92 3.23
C THR A 135 11.68 -3.98 3.42
N GLY A 136 11.43 -4.84 2.40
CA GLY A 136 10.29 -5.75 2.44
C GLY A 136 8.98 -4.98 2.55
N SER A 137 8.74 -4.05 1.63
CA SER A 137 7.55 -3.19 1.67
C SER A 137 6.86 -3.13 0.33
N LEU A 138 5.54 -3.25 0.31
CA LEU A 138 4.71 -2.90 -0.82
C LEU A 138 4.63 -1.38 -0.95
N VAL A 139 4.51 -0.91 -2.17
CA VAL A 139 4.24 0.50 -2.48
C VAL A 139 2.84 0.60 -3.06
N LEU A 140 1.94 1.27 -2.34
CA LEU A 140 0.60 1.59 -2.82
C LEU A 140 0.54 3.05 -3.24
N TRP A 141 -0.17 3.28 -4.35
CA TRP A 141 -0.34 4.60 -4.95
C TRP A 141 -1.81 4.97 -5.04
N PRO A 142 -2.44 5.36 -3.91
CA PRO A 142 -3.86 5.67 -3.88
C PRO A 142 -4.25 6.79 -4.85
N SER A 143 -5.39 6.64 -5.46
CA SER A 143 -6.00 7.59 -6.40
C SER A 143 -7.47 7.83 -6.05
N ALA A 144 -8.13 8.65 -6.84
CA ALA A 144 -9.59 8.79 -6.75
C ALA A 144 -10.31 7.48 -7.11
N ASP A 145 -9.75 6.73 -8.07
CA ASP A 145 -10.30 5.46 -8.54
C ASP A 145 -9.98 4.28 -7.61
N GLU A 146 -8.88 4.35 -6.88
CA GLU A 146 -8.48 3.35 -5.88
C GLU A 146 -8.11 4.03 -4.54
N PRO A 147 -9.10 4.40 -3.73
CA PRO A 147 -8.88 5.14 -2.49
C PRO A 147 -8.13 4.31 -1.43
N ARG A 148 -7.28 4.98 -0.64
CA ARG A 148 -6.43 4.34 0.39
C ARG A 148 -7.22 3.53 1.44
N LEU A 149 -8.48 3.83 1.66
CA LEU A 149 -9.29 3.13 2.66
C LEU A 149 -9.50 1.65 2.33
N LEU A 150 -9.40 1.25 1.05
CA LEU A 150 -9.39 -0.14 0.61
C LEU A 150 -8.32 -0.98 1.30
N SER A 151 -7.15 -0.40 1.55
CA SER A 151 -6.02 -1.07 2.19
C SER A 151 -5.97 -0.90 3.71
N LEU A 152 -6.75 0.02 4.28
CA LEU A 152 -6.61 0.42 5.68
C LEU A 152 -7.77 0.00 6.58
N VAL A 153 -9.00 -0.13 6.04
CA VAL A 153 -10.20 -0.36 6.85
C VAL A 153 -10.58 -1.84 6.96
N PRO A 154 -10.65 -2.63 5.88
CA PRO A 154 -11.06 -4.03 5.95
C PRO A 154 -10.12 -4.88 6.83
N HIS A 155 -10.67 -5.92 7.44
CA HIS A 155 -9.88 -6.83 8.29
C HIS A 155 -8.82 -7.62 7.51
N ILE A 156 -9.10 -7.92 6.25
CA ILE A 156 -8.19 -8.61 5.33
C ILE A 156 -7.82 -7.65 4.20
N HIS A 157 -6.54 -7.41 4.00
CA HIS A 157 -6.05 -6.67 2.84
C HIS A 157 -5.41 -7.64 1.84
N ILE A 158 -5.96 -7.69 0.64
CA ILE A 158 -5.39 -8.41 -0.52
C ILE A 158 -4.66 -7.39 -1.38
N ALA A 159 -3.35 -7.54 -1.51
CA ALA A 159 -2.50 -6.68 -2.32
C ALA A 159 -2.02 -7.43 -3.58
N LEU A 160 -2.37 -6.93 -4.76
CA LEU A 160 -1.96 -7.50 -6.04
C LEU A 160 -0.58 -6.98 -6.41
N LEU A 161 0.41 -7.86 -6.51
CA LEU A 161 1.80 -7.53 -6.83
C LEU A 161 2.21 -8.21 -8.14
N LYS A 162 2.50 -7.44 -9.19
CA LYS A 162 3.13 -7.97 -10.40
C LYS A 162 4.57 -8.39 -10.10
N ALA A 163 4.95 -9.60 -10.48
CA ALA A 163 6.25 -10.19 -10.13
C ALA A 163 7.45 -9.44 -10.74
N ASP A 164 7.23 -8.64 -11.76
CA ASP A 164 8.23 -7.78 -12.41
C ASP A 164 8.29 -6.37 -11.81
N ALA A 165 7.31 -5.95 -11.01
CA ALA A 165 7.25 -4.64 -10.37
C ALA A 165 8.04 -4.62 -9.03
N LEU A 166 9.35 -4.95 -9.11
CA LEU A 166 10.22 -5.04 -7.95
C LEU A 166 11.38 -4.07 -8.04
N TYR A 167 11.57 -3.31 -6.99
CA TYR A 167 12.63 -2.30 -6.85
C TYR A 167 13.66 -2.71 -5.82
N ASP A 168 14.92 -2.30 -6.00
CA ASP A 168 15.96 -2.53 -5.03
C ASP A 168 15.73 -1.71 -3.76
N THR A 169 15.51 -0.40 -3.93
CA THR A 169 15.43 0.56 -2.84
C THR A 169 14.25 1.53 -3.01
N PHE A 170 13.85 2.18 -1.91
CA PHE A 170 12.85 3.24 -1.97
C PHE A 170 13.30 4.43 -2.83
N TRP A 171 14.60 4.74 -2.83
CA TRP A 171 15.16 5.76 -3.72
C TRP A 171 14.91 5.42 -5.20
N GLN A 172 15.08 4.16 -5.59
CA GLN A 172 14.79 3.70 -6.95
C GLN A 172 13.32 3.88 -7.30
N VAL A 173 12.40 3.50 -6.39
CA VAL A 173 10.95 3.72 -6.60
C VAL A 173 10.66 5.18 -6.90
N MET A 174 11.14 6.10 -6.06
CA MET A 174 10.89 7.53 -6.23
C MET A 174 11.46 8.08 -7.54
N THR A 175 12.65 7.59 -7.93
CA THR A 175 13.36 8.07 -9.12
C THR A 175 12.72 7.54 -10.41
N GLU A 176 12.49 6.24 -10.51
CA GLU A 176 11.94 5.60 -11.72
C GLU A 176 10.48 6.00 -11.97
N ASN A 177 9.70 6.18 -10.90
CA ASN A 177 8.32 6.64 -11.00
C ASN A 177 8.19 8.18 -10.93
N ARG A 178 9.30 8.91 -10.99
CA ARG A 178 9.34 10.39 -11.09
C ARG A 178 8.48 11.11 -10.05
N TRP A 179 8.54 10.68 -8.79
CA TRP A 179 7.72 11.24 -7.72
C TRP A 179 7.91 12.75 -7.54
N ALA A 180 9.07 13.30 -7.92
CA ALA A 180 9.31 14.74 -7.88
C ALA A 180 8.45 15.54 -8.87
N GLU A 181 7.93 14.89 -9.91
CA GLU A 181 7.08 15.53 -10.93
C GLU A 181 5.59 15.51 -10.53
N GLY A 182 5.20 14.65 -9.63
CA GLY A 182 3.83 14.57 -9.12
C GLY A 182 3.64 13.41 -8.15
N MET A 183 3.07 13.70 -7.01
CA MET A 183 2.70 12.72 -6.00
C MET A 183 1.20 12.79 -5.70
N PRO A 184 0.57 11.67 -5.32
CA PRO A 184 -0.77 11.70 -4.75
C PRO A 184 -0.73 12.39 -3.37
N THR A 185 -1.88 12.64 -2.79
CA THR A 185 -1.99 13.21 -1.44
C THR A 185 -1.21 12.39 -0.41
N ASN A 186 -1.11 11.08 -0.62
CA ASN A 186 -0.24 10.18 0.13
C ASN A 186 0.10 8.93 -0.70
N ALA A 187 1.31 8.38 -0.48
CA ALA A 187 1.70 7.05 -0.89
C ALA A 187 1.87 6.19 0.37
N LEU A 188 1.56 4.91 0.29
CA LEU A 188 1.65 4.00 1.43
C LEU A 188 2.77 3.00 1.21
N LEU A 189 3.58 2.78 2.26
CA LEU A 189 4.53 1.68 2.33
C LEU A 189 4.00 0.67 3.36
N ILE A 190 3.69 -0.55 2.92
CA ILE A 190 3.08 -1.57 3.76
C ILE A 190 4.00 -2.78 3.82
N SER A 191 4.50 -3.10 5.02
CA SER A 191 5.40 -4.23 5.24
C SER A 191 4.72 -5.46 5.85
N GLY A 192 3.52 -5.29 6.38
CA GLY A 192 2.79 -6.37 7.06
C GLY A 192 1.41 -5.93 7.54
N PRO A 193 0.68 -6.81 8.23
CA PRO A 193 -0.58 -6.48 8.86
C PRO A 193 -0.42 -5.39 9.91
N SER A 194 -1.52 -4.68 10.22
CA SER A 194 -1.51 -3.62 11.21
C SER A 194 -1.11 -4.15 12.59
N LYS A 195 -0.10 -3.51 13.18
CA LYS A 195 0.47 -3.91 14.47
C LYS A 195 0.59 -2.69 15.37
N THR A 196 -0.01 -2.79 16.55
CA THR A 196 0.12 -1.79 17.61
C THR A 196 0.90 -2.41 18.77
N ALA A 197 1.92 -1.71 19.25
CA ALA A 197 2.62 -2.05 20.50
C ALA A 197 2.08 -1.13 21.59
N ASP A 198 1.47 -1.71 22.62
CA ASP A 198 1.05 -0.96 23.80
C ASP A 198 2.23 -0.78 24.78
N ILE A 199 2.08 0.17 25.71
CA ILE A 199 3.05 0.50 26.76
C ILE A 199 3.42 -0.74 27.60
N GLU A 200 2.51 -1.71 27.72
CA GLU A 200 2.70 -2.99 28.43
C GLU A 200 3.40 -4.08 27.60
N GLN A 201 3.99 -3.74 26.43
CA GLN A 201 4.65 -4.67 25.50
C GLN A 201 3.73 -5.76 24.91
N THR A 202 2.43 -5.59 25.02
CA THR A 202 1.48 -6.50 24.38
C THR A 202 1.28 -6.11 22.92
N LEU A 203 1.57 -7.05 22.02
CA LEU A 203 1.38 -6.84 20.58
C LEU A 203 -0.08 -7.13 20.22
N ALA A 204 -0.80 -6.11 19.77
CA ALA A 204 -2.16 -6.25 19.25
C ALA A 204 -2.15 -6.07 17.72
N TYR A 205 -2.70 -7.04 17.00
CA TYR A 205 -2.86 -6.98 15.56
C TYR A 205 -4.25 -6.48 15.17
N GLY A 206 -4.33 -5.62 14.14
CA GLY A 206 -5.59 -5.19 13.56
C GLY A 206 -6.42 -4.23 14.40
N VAL A 207 -5.79 -3.45 15.28
CA VAL A 207 -6.51 -2.41 16.07
C VAL A 207 -6.82 -1.19 15.19
N HIS A 208 -5.89 -0.81 14.33
CA HIS A 208 -5.97 0.40 13.49
C HIS A 208 -5.87 0.11 11.99
N GLY A 209 -6.08 -1.12 11.56
CA GLY A 209 -5.98 -1.53 10.17
C GLY A 209 -6.13 -3.04 9.99
N PRO A 210 -5.80 -3.60 8.83
CA PRO A 210 -5.98 -5.02 8.52
C PRO A 210 -5.28 -5.94 9.51
N LYS A 211 -5.99 -6.98 9.95
CA LYS A 211 -5.44 -8.07 10.78
C LYS A 211 -4.57 -9.03 9.97
N ARG A 212 -4.87 -9.15 8.67
CA ARG A 212 -4.14 -10.01 7.74
C ARG A 212 -3.79 -9.20 6.49
N LEU A 213 -2.59 -9.42 6.00
CA LEU A 213 -2.13 -8.93 4.70
C LEU A 213 -1.76 -10.13 3.83
N ILE A 214 -2.39 -10.24 2.70
CA ILE A 214 -2.12 -11.26 1.71
C ILE A 214 -1.59 -10.60 0.44
N VAL A 215 -0.42 -11.00 -0.01
CA VAL A 215 0.17 -10.54 -1.26
C VAL A 215 -0.02 -11.61 -2.32
N VAL A 216 -0.80 -11.29 -3.34
CA VAL A 216 -0.97 -12.14 -4.51
C VAL A 216 0.09 -11.77 -5.53
N VAL A 217 1.08 -12.65 -5.72
CA VAL A 217 2.17 -12.46 -6.67
C VAL A 217 1.73 -12.94 -8.04
N ILE A 218 1.53 -12.02 -8.97
CA ILE A 218 1.01 -12.28 -10.32
C ILE A 218 2.19 -12.39 -11.29
N ARG A 219 2.26 -13.51 -12.02
CA ARG A 219 3.30 -13.84 -13.01
C ARG A 219 2.72 -13.97 -14.42
#